data_0ddc0fd4059f2c6e7894e28954ba22bb
#
_entry.id   0ddc0fd4059f2c6e7894e28954ba22bb
#
_cell.length_a   1.000
_cell.length_b   1.000
_cell.length_c   1.000
_cell.angle_alpha   90.00
_cell.angle_beta   90.00
_cell.angle_gamma   90.00
#
_symmetry.space_group_name_H-M   'P 1'
#
loop_
_entity.id
_entity.type
_entity.pdbx_description
1 polymer ?
#
loop_
_entity_poly.entity_id
_entity_poly.type
_entity_poly.pdbx_seq_one_letter_code
_entity_poly.pdbx_strand_id
1 'polypeptide(L)'
;MLPLRLESLAEVFAQISDPRQARGIRHPLQGMLALVFLGLLARIREMAVLQRWAKAHWAELKEPLGFDRDQPPHATTISRTIAGCELGKFAGAFLA
;
A
#
# COMPACT_ATOMS: atom_id res chain seq x y z
N MET A 1 8.33 11.01 -19.95
CA MET A 1 8.09 10.41 -18.63
C MET A 1 7.27 9.13 -18.80
N LEU A 2 7.73 8.06 -18.20
CA LEU A 2 7.01 6.80 -18.27
C LEU A 2 5.77 6.85 -17.37
N PRO A 3 4.61 6.45 -17.87
CA PRO A 3 3.42 6.39 -17.02
C PRO A 3 3.58 5.29 -15.97
N LEU A 4 3.26 5.61 -14.74
CA LEU A 4 3.28 4.65 -13.65
C LEU A 4 2.00 3.82 -13.73
N ARG A 5 2.16 2.52 -13.91
CA ARG A 5 1.02 1.60 -13.94
C ARG A 5 0.79 1.06 -12.54
N LEU A 6 -0.42 1.22 -12.04
CA LEU A 6 -0.75 0.78 -10.68
C LEU A 6 -0.59 -0.73 -10.51
N GLU A 7 -0.95 -1.51 -11.52
CA GLU A 7 -0.79 -2.96 -11.49
C GLU A 7 0.68 -3.37 -11.38
N SER A 8 1.55 -2.67 -12.10
CA SER A 8 3.00 -2.94 -12.03
C SER A 8 3.56 -2.61 -10.66
N LEU A 9 3.06 -1.55 -10.03
CA LEU A 9 3.47 -1.17 -8.70
C LEU A 9 3.10 -2.26 -7.68
N ALA A 10 1.88 -2.78 -7.76
CA ALA A 10 1.45 -3.86 -6.89
C ALA A 10 2.31 -5.12 -7.09
N GLU A 11 2.70 -5.42 -8.34
CA GLU A 11 3.54 -6.57 -8.63
C GLU A 11 4.93 -6.45 -8.00
N VAL A 12 5.51 -5.25 -8.00
CA VAL A 12 6.80 -5.01 -7.35
C VAL A 12 6.69 -5.33 -5.86
N PHE A 13 5.64 -4.86 -5.21
CA PHE A 13 5.45 -5.08 -3.79
C PHE A 13 5.03 -6.51 -3.44
N ALA A 14 4.55 -7.28 -4.40
CA ALA A 14 4.19 -8.67 -4.17
C ALA A 14 5.39 -9.56 -3.78
N GLN A 15 6.61 -9.09 -4.01
CA GLN A 15 7.81 -9.82 -3.63
C GLN A 15 8.15 -9.70 -2.14
N ILE A 16 7.48 -8.82 -1.43
CA ILE A 16 7.71 -8.63 0.00
C ILE A 16 6.88 -9.64 0.77
N SER A 17 7.54 -10.38 1.70
CA SER A 17 6.85 -11.35 2.54
C SER A 17 5.85 -10.67 3.46
N ASP A 18 4.64 -11.22 3.50
CA ASP A 18 3.60 -10.70 4.37
C ASP A 18 3.83 -11.22 5.80
N PRO A 19 4.09 -10.32 6.77
CA PRO A 19 4.33 -10.74 8.15
C PRO A 19 3.05 -11.15 8.88
N ARG A 20 1.89 -10.89 8.29
CA ARG A 20 0.61 -11.19 8.92
C ARG A 20 0.30 -12.67 8.81
N GLN A 21 -0.44 -13.18 9.79
CA GLN A 21 -0.97 -14.53 9.69
C GLN A 21 -2.10 -14.56 8.66
N ALA A 22 -2.24 -15.67 7.97
CA ALA A 22 -3.29 -15.80 6.95
C ALA A 22 -4.68 -15.53 7.51
N ARG A 23 -4.88 -15.87 8.78
CA ARG A 23 -6.15 -15.66 9.46
C ARG A 23 -6.35 -14.17 9.75
N GLY A 24 -7.47 -13.63 9.31
CA GLY A 24 -7.82 -12.24 9.57
C GLY A 24 -7.28 -11.22 8.59
N ILE A 25 -6.57 -11.67 7.55
CA ILE A 25 -6.10 -10.76 6.51
C ILE A 25 -7.30 -10.30 5.68
N ARG A 26 -7.52 -9.00 5.63
CA ARG A 26 -8.63 -8.38 4.89
C ARG A 26 -8.18 -7.58 3.67
N HIS A 27 -6.91 -7.16 3.65
CA HIS A 27 -6.37 -6.35 2.57
C HIS A 27 -5.03 -6.92 2.13
N PRO A 28 -4.75 -6.99 0.82
CA PRO A 28 -3.48 -7.53 0.33
C PRO A 28 -2.32 -6.62 0.72
N LEU A 29 -1.21 -7.23 1.14
CA LEU A 29 -0.02 -6.49 1.54
C LEU A 29 0.52 -5.63 0.40
N GLN A 30 0.64 -6.21 -0.79
CA GLN A 30 1.17 -5.49 -1.94
C GLN A 30 0.33 -4.26 -2.27
N GLY A 31 -0.99 -4.37 -2.13
CA GLY A 31 -1.89 -3.23 -2.34
C GLY A 31 -1.67 -2.13 -1.32
N MET A 32 -1.49 -2.51 -0.05
CA MET A 32 -1.25 -1.52 1.00
C MET A 32 0.09 -0.83 0.84
N LEU A 33 1.13 -1.57 0.47
CA LEU A 33 2.45 -0.98 0.23
C LEU A 33 2.42 -0.04 -0.98
N ALA A 34 1.73 -0.45 -2.04
CA ALA A 34 1.57 0.40 -3.22
C ALA A 34 0.80 1.68 -2.87
N LEU A 35 -0.24 1.57 -2.04
CA LEU A 35 -1.03 2.72 -1.60
C LEU A 35 -0.17 3.72 -0.83
N VAL A 36 0.65 3.22 0.10
CA VAL A 36 1.56 4.08 0.87
C VAL A 36 2.58 4.75 -0.06
N PHE A 37 3.12 4.01 -1.01
CA PHE A 37 4.07 4.56 -1.96
C PHE A 37 3.45 5.69 -2.78
N LEU A 38 2.24 5.48 -3.29
CA LEU A 38 1.52 6.52 -4.03
C LEU A 38 1.26 7.74 -3.15
N GLY A 39 0.91 7.52 -1.88
CA GLY A 39 0.72 8.60 -0.94
C GLY A 39 1.98 9.42 -0.74
N LEU A 40 3.13 8.74 -0.63
CA LEU A 40 4.41 9.43 -0.51
C LEU A 40 4.73 10.26 -1.75
N LEU A 41 4.43 9.74 -2.94
CA LEU A 41 4.58 10.50 -4.17
C LEU A 41 3.67 11.73 -4.20
N ALA A 42 2.51 11.64 -3.57
CA ALA A 42 1.58 12.77 -3.43
C ALA A 42 1.92 13.66 -2.23
N ARG A 43 3.06 13.39 -1.57
CA ARG A 43 3.54 14.14 -0.41
C ARG A 43 2.66 14.01 0.83
N ILE A 44 1.96 12.91 0.94
CA ILE A 44 1.15 12.60 2.12
C ILE A 44 2.06 11.95 3.15
N ARG A 45 2.12 12.52 4.36
CA ARG A 45 3.01 12.06 5.42
C ARG A 45 2.28 11.48 6.63
N GLU A 46 0.96 11.65 6.69
CA GLU A 46 0.17 11.15 7.80
C GLU A 46 -0.78 10.07 7.35
N MET A 47 -0.88 9.00 8.14
CA MET A 47 -1.72 7.84 7.78
C MET A 47 -3.20 8.21 7.73
N ALA A 48 -3.66 9.11 8.60
CA ALA A 48 -5.06 9.54 8.58
C ALA A 48 -5.37 10.31 7.28
N VAL A 49 -4.43 11.11 6.80
CA VAL A 49 -4.57 11.83 5.53
C VAL A 49 -4.56 10.84 4.37
N LEU A 50 -3.67 9.84 4.43
CA LEU A 50 -3.60 8.80 3.41
C LEU A 50 -4.92 8.05 3.31
N GLN A 51 -5.51 7.71 4.45
CA GLN A 51 -6.79 7.02 4.47
C GLN A 51 -7.89 7.85 3.79
N ARG A 52 -7.97 9.14 4.09
CA ARG A 52 -8.95 10.02 3.47
C ARG A 52 -8.72 10.19 1.97
N TRP A 53 -7.47 10.32 1.57
CA TRP A 53 -7.11 10.40 0.17
C TRP A 53 -7.48 9.13 -0.59
N ALA A 54 -7.18 7.98 0.00
CA ALA A 54 -7.52 6.70 -0.59
C ALA A 54 -9.03 6.53 -0.72
N LYS A 55 -9.77 6.98 0.27
CA LYS A 55 -11.23 6.92 0.24
C LYS A 55 -11.80 7.78 -0.89
N ALA A 56 -11.23 8.96 -1.09
CA ALA A 56 -11.67 9.87 -2.16
C ALA A 56 -11.39 9.30 -3.55
N HIS A 57 -10.35 8.49 -3.69
CA HIS A 57 -9.93 7.91 -4.98
C HIS A 57 -10.15 6.41 -5.06
N TRP A 58 -10.95 5.85 -4.15
CA TRP A 58 -11.08 4.40 -4.03
C TRP A 58 -11.58 3.72 -5.30
N ALA A 59 -12.50 4.34 -6.02
CA ALA A 59 -13.01 3.78 -7.27
C ALA A 59 -11.89 3.57 -8.31
N GLU A 60 -10.86 4.41 -8.26
CA GLU A 60 -9.73 4.32 -9.19
C GLU A 60 -8.61 3.43 -8.68
N LEU A 61 -8.44 3.33 -7.37
CA LEU A 61 -7.32 2.61 -6.77
C LEU A 61 -7.63 1.15 -6.46
N LYS A 62 -8.87 0.84 -6.16
CA LYS A 62 -9.28 -0.46 -5.63
C LYS A 62 -8.83 -1.62 -6.52
N GLU A 63 -9.26 -1.62 -7.75
CA GLU A 63 -9.03 -2.75 -8.65
C GLU A 63 -7.57 -2.86 -9.11
N PRO A 64 -6.92 -1.79 -9.58
CA PRO A 64 -5.53 -1.90 -10.02
C PRO A 64 -4.56 -2.32 -8.92
N LEU A 65 -4.82 -1.97 -7.67
CA LEU A 65 -3.97 -2.35 -6.55
C LEU A 65 -4.34 -3.70 -5.93
N GLY A 66 -5.38 -4.34 -6.44
CA GLY A 66 -5.75 -5.68 -6.01
C GLY A 66 -6.62 -5.74 -4.77
N PHE A 67 -7.25 -4.65 -4.40
CA PHE A 67 -8.20 -4.64 -3.28
C PHE A 67 -9.57 -5.15 -3.73
N ASP A 68 -10.26 -5.85 -2.84
CA ASP A 68 -11.58 -6.40 -3.13
C ASP A 68 -12.68 -5.88 -2.20
N ARG A 69 -12.33 -4.96 -1.28
CA ARG A 69 -13.27 -4.40 -0.33
C ARG A 69 -13.80 -3.05 -0.79
N ASP A 70 -15.00 -2.69 -0.30
CA ASP A 70 -15.63 -1.43 -0.69
C ASP A 70 -14.98 -0.22 -0.03
N GLN A 71 -14.20 -0.43 1.01
CA GLN A 71 -13.52 0.64 1.74
C GLN A 71 -12.03 0.39 1.77
N PRO A 72 -11.20 1.46 1.74
CA PRO A 72 -9.77 1.30 1.90
C PRO A 72 -9.42 0.82 3.31
N PRO A 73 -8.20 0.28 3.50
CA PRO A 73 -7.77 -0.11 4.84
C PRO A 73 -7.71 1.11 5.76
N HIS A 74 -8.02 0.87 7.04
CA HIS A 74 -7.91 1.91 8.05
C HIS A 74 -6.44 2.29 8.27
N ALA A 75 -6.20 3.54 8.64
CA ALA A 75 -4.85 4.04 8.91
C ALA A 75 -4.10 3.16 9.90
N THR A 76 -4.77 2.70 10.96
CA THR A 76 -4.17 1.82 11.95
C THR A 76 -3.73 0.49 11.36
N THR A 77 -4.55 -0.09 10.48
CA THR A 77 -4.23 -1.34 9.80
C THR A 77 -2.99 -1.19 8.94
N ILE A 78 -2.91 -0.09 8.19
CA ILE A 78 -1.76 0.19 7.34
C ILE A 78 -0.50 0.31 8.19
N SER A 79 -0.56 1.12 9.27
CA SER A 79 0.59 1.34 10.16
C SER A 79 1.09 0.05 10.78
N ARG A 80 0.20 -0.79 11.28
CA ARG A 80 0.56 -2.06 11.92
C ARG A 80 1.19 -3.02 10.92
N THR A 81 0.63 -3.10 9.72
CA THR A 81 1.13 -4.01 8.71
C THR A 81 2.51 -3.59 8.25
N ILE A 82 2.72 -2.31 8.00
CA ILE A 82 4.02 -1.78 7.57
C ILE A 82 5.07 -1.96 8.66
N ALA A 83 4.71 -1.72 9.92
CA ALA A 83 5.64 -1.90 11.03
C ALA A 83 6.14 -3.35 11.14
N GLY A 84 5.33 -4.33 10.71
CA GLY A 84 5.73 -5.73 10.72
C GLY A 84 6.55 -6.16 9.51
N CYS A 85 6.72 -5.31 8.51
CA CYS A 85 7.48 -5.64 7.31
C CYS A 85 8.95 -5.33 7.48
N GLU A 86 9.81 -6.05 6.73
CA GLU A 86 11.24 -5.76 6.70
C GLU A 86 11.53 -4.59 5.76
N LEU A 87 11.03 -3.42 6.12
CA LEU A 87 11.15 -2.24 5.26
C LEU A 87 12.57 -1.72 5.14
N GLY A 88 13.47 -2.11 6.06
CA GLY A 88 14.86 -1.72 5.94
C GLY A 88 15.50 -2.17 4.64
N LYS A 89 15.23 -3.41 4.24
CA LYS A 89 15.71 -3.92 2.96
C LYS A 89 15.05 -3.22 1.79
N PHE A 90 13.77 -2.93 1.94
CA PHE A 90 12.99 -2.27 0.90
C PHE A 90 13.40 -0.82 0.72
N ALA A 91 13.57 -0.09 1.82
CA ALA A 91 14.02 1.29 1.79
C ALA A 91 15.37 1.42 1.11
N GLY A 92 16.29 0.47 1.37
CA GLY A 92 17.59 0.45 0.73
C GLY A 92 17.48 0.36 -0.78
N ALA A 93 16.53 -0.41 -1.30
CA ALA A 93 16.33 -0.56 -2.73
C ALA A 93 15.83 0.73 -3.39
N PHE A 94 15.10 1.55 -2.64
CA PHE A 94 14.55 2.81 -3.17
C PHE A 94 15.46 4.02 -2.94
N LEU A 95 16.24 3.99 -1.86
CA LEU A 95 17.06 5.14 -1.46
C LEU A 95 18.51 5.04 -1.89
N ALA A 96 18.92 3.87 -2.34
CA ALA A 96 20.29 3.64 -2.74
C ALA A 96 20.68 4.38 -4.01
#